data_f407d7288bbe79347b88613692117616
#
_entry.id   f407d7288bbe79347b88613692117616
#
_cell.length_a   1.000
_cell.length_b   1.000
_cell.length_c   1.000
_cell.angle_alpha   90.00
_cell.angle_beta   90.00
_cell.angle_gamma   90.00
#
_symmetry.space_group_name_H-M   'P 1'
#
loop_
_entity.id
_entity.type
_entity.pdbx_description
1 polymer ?
#
loop_
_entity_poly.entity_id
_entity_poly.type
_entity_poly.pdbx_seq_one_letter_code
_entity_poly.pdbx_strand_id
1 'polypeptide(L)'
;MKKVATILCFAAILVLNFSCGKDDIEKGIDCIAESIYEKVIHTADAANPKKINFSVEYTGNKTLKSVKWNFGDGTPTVEGQSVSHTYTTAGTYSVKADITVQEGKQVCTSSPVKSITVN
;
A
#
# COMPACT_ATOMS: atom_id res chain seq x y z
N MET A 1 56.20 4.79 -3.88
CA MET A 1 55.50 3.72 -4.62
C MET A 1 54.50 2.93 -3.76
N LYS A 2 54.81 2.60 -2.52
CA LYS A 2 53.87 1.88 -1.64
C LYS A 2 52.64 2.70 -1.23
N LYS A 3 52.73 4.02 -1.22
CA LYS A 3 51.61 4.92 -0.88
C LYS A 3 50.57 5.03 -1.96
N VAL A 4 50.92 4.81 -3.22
CA VAL A 4 49.97 4.88 -4.35
C VAL A 4 49.08 3.64 -4.41
N ALA A 5 49.59 2.45 -4.05
CA ALA A 5 48.81 1.21 -4.01
C ALA A 5 47.72 1.24 -2.94
N THR A 6 47.99 1.90 -1.80
CA THR A 6 47.04 2.05 -0.72
C THR A 6 45.84 2.95 -1.10
N ILE A 7 46.10 4.01 -1.88
CA ILE A 7 45.07 4.93 -2.35
C ILE A 7 44.11 4.24 -3.34
N LEU A 8 44.62 3.36 -4.18
CA LEU A 8 43.83 2.60 -5.15
C LEU A 8 42.88 1.61 -4.48
N CYS A 9 43.28 1.02 -3.37
CA CYS A 9 42.40 0.12 -2.59
C CYS A 9 41.25 0.88 -1.93
N PHE A 10 41.46 2.11 -1.49
CA PHE A 10 40.41 2.96 -0.91
C PHE A 10 39.36 3.36 -1.94
N ALA A 11 39.77 3.66 -3.17
CA ALA A 11 38.83 4.01 -4.24
C ALA A 11 37.94 2.83 -4.62
N ALA A 12 38.44 1.61 -4.60
CA ALA A 12 37.67 0.41 -4.90
C ALA A 12 36.59 0.12 -3.84
N ILE A 13 36.88 0.38 -2.57
CA ILE A 13 35.93 0.18 -1.46
C ILE A 13 34.78 1.20 -1.55
N LEU A 14 35.06 2.44 -1.95
CA LEU A 14 34.04 3.46 -2.13
C LEU A 14 33.04 3.14 -3.26
N VAL A 15 33.51 2.48 -4.32
CA VAL A 15 32.64 2.06 -5.43
C VAL A 15 31.70 0.92 -5.02
N LEU A 16 32.14 0.02 -4.15
CA LEU A 16 31.30 -1.08 -3.65
C LEU A 16 30.17 -0.61 -2.74
N ASN A 17 30.37 0.47 -2.00
CA ASN A 17 29.31 1.05 -1.16
C ASN A 17 28.21 1.76 -1.99
N PHE A 18 28.51 2.18 -3.20
CA PHE A 18 27.54 2.82 -4.08
C PHE A 18 26.55 1.83 -4.70
N SER A 19 26.92 0.56 -4.84
CA SER A 19 26.02 -0.45 -5.43
C SER A 19 24.96 -0.97 -4.46
N CYS A 20 25.13 -0.80 -3.15
CA CYS A 20 24.10 -1.15 -2.16
C CYS A 20 22.88 -0.23 -2.19
N GLY A 21 23.04 1.03 -2.60
CA GLY A 21 21.93 1.97 -2.70
C GLY A 21 20.99 1.73 -3.88
N LYS A 22 21.43 0.98 -4.86
CA LYS A 22 20.63 0.66 -6.06
C LYS A 22 19.54 -0.37 -5.79
N ASP A 23 19.83 -1.35 -4.96
CA ASP A 23 18.89 -2.43 -4.64
C ASP A 23 17.68 -1.92 -3.83
N ASP A 24 17.90 -0.95 -2.96
CA ASP A 24 16.83 -0.36 -2.16
C ASP A 24 15.88 0.51 -3.00
N ILE A 25 16.41 1.19 -4.02
CA ILE A 25 15.61 2.01 -4.94
C ILE A 25 14.73 1.14 -5.84
N GLU A 26 15.25 0.02 -6.31
CA GLU A 26 14.50 -0.92 -7.16
C GLU A 26 13.32 -1.55 -6.42
N LYS A 27 13.49 -1.92 -5.16
CA LYS A 27 12.41 -2.44 -4.32
C LYS A 27 11.30 -1.42 -4.09
N GLY A 28 11.64 -0.16 -3.88
CA GLY A 28 10.67 0.92 -3.74
C GLY A 28 9.86 1.18 -5.00
N ILE A 29 10.49 1.10 -6.16
CA ILE A 29 9.83 1.26 -7.47
C ILE A 29 8.83 0.14 -7.70
N ASP A 30 9.16 -1.09 -7.36
CA ASP A 30 8.27 -2.25 -7.52
C ASP A 30 6.98 -2.09 -6.71
N CYS A 31 7.05 -1.62 -5.48
CA CYS A 31 5.87 -1.39 -4.65
C CYS A 31 4.97 -0.27 -5.18
N ILE A 32 5.56 0.81 -5.70
CA ILE A 32 4.80 1.89 -6.34
C ILE A 32 4.10 1.39 -7.61
N ALA A 33 4.81 0.62 -8.42
CA ALA A 33 4.24 0.03 -9.64
C ALA A 33 3.08 -0.92 -9.32
N GLU A 34 3.16 -1.65 -8.21
CA GLU A 34 2.14 -2.60 -7.80
C GLU A 34 0.82 -1.90 -7.41
N SER A 35 0.89 -0.72 -6.83
CA SER A 35 -0.29 0.02 -6.39
C SER A 35 -1.23 0.42 -7.54
N ILE A 36 -0.75 0.49 -8.78
CA ILE A 36 -1.60 0.82 -9.94
C ILE A 36 -2.59 -0.30 -10.28
N TYR A 37 -2.34 -1.51 -9.80
CA TYR A 37 -3.22 -2.67 -9.99
C TYR A 37 -4.28 -2.81 -8.90
N GLU A 38 -4.29 -1.92 -7.95
CA GLU A 38 -5.22 -1.93 -6.82
C GLU A 38 -6.34 -0.91 -7.04
N LYS A 39 -7.58 -1.34 -6.87
CA LYS A 39 -8.74 -0.48 -7.02
C LYS A 39 -9.66 -0.63 -5.80
N VAL A 40 -9.94 0.48 -5.16
CA VAL A 40 -10.90 0.55 -4.06
C VAL A 40 -12.28 0.85 -4.64
N ILE A 41 -13.24 0.00 -4.34
CA ILE A 41 -14.62 0.11 -4.81
C ILE A 41 -15.54 0.30 -3.60
N HIS A 42 -16.50 1.20 -3.73
CA HIS A 42 -17.52 1.41 -2.71
C HIS A 42 -18.88 1.63 -3.35
N THR A 43 -19.91 1.06 -2.73
CA THR A 43 -21.30 1.22 -3.17
C THR A 43 -22.21 1.34 -1.95
N ALA A 44 -23.20 2.22 -2.03
CA ALA A 44 -24.21 2.30 -0.98
C ALA A 44 -25.22 1.16 -1.13
N ASP A 45 -25.66 0.61 0.00
CA ASP A 45 -26.71 -0.39 0.00
C ASP A 45 -28.03 0.23 -0.47
N ALA A 46 -28.76 -0.46 -1.34
CA ALA A 46 -30.05 0.00 -1.86
C ALA A 46 -31.11 0.16 -0.76
N ALA A 47 -31.06 -0.68 0.28
CA ALA A 47 -32.02 -0.65 1.38
C ALA A 47 -31.63 0.36 2.48
N ASN A 48 -30.34 0.66 2.63
CA ASN A 48 -29.83 1.57 3.67
C ASN A 48 -28.69 2.43 3.11
N PRO A 49 -28.93 3.70 2.80
CA PRO A 49 -27.89 4.57 2.22
C PRO A 49 -26.73 4.86 3.15
N LYS A 50 -26.83 4.60 4.45
CA LYS A 50 -25.76 4.74 5.42
C LYS A 50 -24.86 3.51 5.50
N LYS A 51 -25.30 2.39 4.95
CA LYS A 51 -24.51 1.18 4.84
C LYS A 51 -23.74 1.21 3.52
N ILE A 52 -22.43 1.19 3.62
CA ILE A 52 -21.53 1.19 2.46
C ILE A 52 -20.82 -0.14 2.35
N ASN A 53 -20.83 -0.72 1.17
CA ASN A 53 -20.09 -1.92 0.86
C ASN A 53 -18.77 -1.52 0.23
N PHE A 54 -17.66 -2.00 0.77
CA PHE A 54 -16.31 -1.73 0.30
C PHE A 54 -15.64 -2.99 -0.18
N SER A 55 -14.88 -2.88 -1.24
CA SER A 55 -14.05 -3.99 -1.73
C SER A 55 -12.78 -3.47 -2.39
N VAL A 56 -11.78 -4.33 -2.47
CA VAL A 56 -10.55 -4.08 -3.21
C VAL A 56 -10.48 -5.08 -4.35
N GLU A 57 -10.30 -4.57 -5.56
CA GLU A 57 -9.98 -5.35 -6.74
C GLU A 57 -8.48 -5.23 -7.01
N TYR A 58 -7.81 -6.36 -7.13
CA TYR A 58 -6.37 -6.41 -7.40
C TYR A 58 -6.15 -7.24 -8.67
N THR A 59 -5.51 -6.63 -9.67
CA THR A 59 -5.26 -7.26 -10.97
C THR A 59 -3.78 -7.52 -11.25
N GLY A 60 -2.92 -7.33 -10.25
CA GLY A 60 -1.48 -7.58 -10.37
C GLY A 60 -1.11 -9.06 -10.29
N ASN A 61 0.17 -9.34 -10.40
CA ASN A 61 0.71 -10.69 -10.44
C ASN A 61 1.08 -11.26 -9.07
N LYS A 62 1.08 -10.42 -8.03
CA LYS A 62 1.42 -10.84 -6.66
C LYS A 62 0.20 -11.39 -5.95
N THR A 63 0.40 -11.91 -4.75
CA THR A 63 -0.69 -12.41 -3.92
C THR A 63 -1.23 -11.29 -3.04
N LEU A 64 -2.53 -11.06 -3.09
CA LEU A 64 -3.20 -10.16 -2.16
C LEU A 64 -3.24 -10.83 -0.78
N LYS A 65 -2.48 -10.26 0.16
CA LYS A 65 -2.27 -10.84 1.48
C LYS A 65 -3.34 -10.40 2.47
N SER A 66 -3.60 -9.10 2.55
CA SER A 66 -4.59 -8.54 3.47
C SER A 66 -5.05 -7.17 3.01
N VAL A 67 -6.25 -6.80 3.44
CA VAL A 67 -6.81 -5.45 3.32
C VAL A 67 -7.35 -5.06 4.68
N LYS A 68 -6.89 -3.94 5.22
CA LYS A 68 -7.37 -3.40 6.49
C LYS A 68 -8.03 -2.05 6.23
N TRP A 69 -9.27 -1.89 6.70
CA TRP A 69 -10.08 -0.72 6.46
C TRP A 69 -10.16 0.21 7.66
N ASN A 70 -9.96 1.50 7.43
CA ASN A 70 -10.27 2.56 8.36
C ASN A 70 -11.37 3.42 7.73
N PHE A 71 -12.54 3.44 8.34
CA PHE A 71 -13.73 4.08 7.76
C PHE A 71 -13.82 5.59 8.00
N GLY A 72 -12.90 6.16 8.77
CA GLY A 72 -12.82 7.61 8.98
C GLY A 72 -13.85 8.18 9.96
N ASP A 73 -14.56 7.34 10.70
CA ASP A 73 -15.59 7.75 11.67
C ASP A 73 -15.21 7.43 13.13
N GLY A 74 -13.96 7.05 13.38
CA GLY A 74 -13.47 6.69 14.71
C GLY A 74 -13.77 5.26 15.14
N THR A 75 -14.42 4.46 14.30
CA THR A 75 -14.64 3.04 14.59
C THR A 75 -13.37 2.23 14.43
N PRO A 76 -13.26 1.05 15.09
CA PRO A 76 -12.09 0.17 14.92
C PRO A 76 -11.89 -0.26 13.47
N THR A 77 -10.64 -0.52 13.09
CA THR A 77 -10.31 -1.06 11.76
C THR A 77 -10.88 -2.45 11.58
N VAL A 78 -11.26 -2.77 10.33
CA VAL A 78 -11.80 -4.07 9.95
C VAL A 78 -10.95 -4.66 8.84
N GLU A 79 -10.68 -5.95 8.91
CA GLU A 79 -9.86 -6.66 7.93
C GLU A 79 -10.73 -7.50 7.01
N GLY A 80 -10.44 -7.48 5.71
CA GLY A 80 -11.12 -8.26 4.69
C GLY A 80 -11.07 -7.60 3.32
N GLN A 81 -11.07 -8.40 2.26
CA GLN A 81 -11.08 -7.89 0.89
C GLN A 81 -12.42 -7.23 0.55
N SER A 82 -13.51 -7.74 1.08
CA SER A 82 -14.86 -7.19 0.93
C SER A 82 -15.48 -7.06 2.31
N VAL A 83 -15.89 -5.84 2.67
CA VAL A 83 -16.47 -5.53 3.98
C VAL A 83 -17.66 -4.59 3.81
N SER A 84 -18.52 -4.52 4.82
CA SER A 84 -19.60 -3.55 4.90
C SER A 84 -19.46 -2.74 6.18
N HIS A 85 -19.76 -1.44 6.09
CA HIS A 85 -19.76 -0.56 7.26
C HIS A 85 -21.00 0.34 7.23
N THR A 86 -21.67 0.46 8.37
CA THR A 86 -22.82 1.35 8.51
C THR A 86 -22.43 2.58 9.32
N TYR A 87 -22.56 3.74 8.69
CA TYR A 87 -22.30 5.03 9.34
C TYR A 87 -23.55 5.46 10.14
N THR A 88 -23.34 6.02 11.30
CA THR A 88 -24.45 6.51 12.14
C THR A 88 -24.97 7.87 11.71
N THR A 89 -24.10 8.69 11.11
CA THR A 89 -24.42 10.06 10.73
C THR A 89 -24.06 10.28 9.26
N ALA A 90 -24.92 10.98 8.54
CA ALA A 90 -24.64 11.44 7.18
C ALA A 90 -23.46 12.42 7.18
N GLY A 91 -22.67 12.39 6.13
CA GLY A 91 -21.49 13.27 6.01
C GLY A 91 -20.49 12.75 5.02
N THR A 92 -19.36 13.43 4.93
CA THR A 92 -18.22 13.03 4.11
C THR A 92 -17.15 12.40 4.99
N TYR A 93 -16.67 11.23 4.59
CA TYR A 93 -15.68 10.46 5.32
C TYR A 93 -14.50 10.12 4.43
N SER A 94 -13.29 10.17 5.00
CA SER A 94 -12.07 9.69 4.34
C SER A 94 -11.83 8.24 4.74
N VAL A 95 -11.99 7.33 3.80
CA VAL A 95 -11.81 5.89 4.01
C VAL A 95 -10.44 5.49 3.48
N LYS A 96 -9.67 4.83 4.34
CA LYS A 96 -8.34 4.34 4.00
C LYS A 96 -8.34 2.82 3.98
N ALA A 97 -7.78 2.24 2.92
CA ALA A 97 -7.54 0.80 2.83
C ALA A 97 -6.04 0.54 2.85
N ASP A 98 -5.56 -0.20 3.83
CA ASP A 98 -4.18 -0.69 3.87
C ASP A 98 -4.14 -2.03 3.13
N ILE A 99 -3.61 -2.02 1.92
CA ILE A 99 -3.59 -3.17 1.02
C ILE A 99 -2.18 -3.75 1.01
N THR A 100 -2.06 -5.01 1.39
CA THR A 100 -0.79 -5.72 1.44
C THR A 100 -0.76 -6.82 0.40
N VAL A 101 0.23 -6.78 -0.48
CA VAL A 101 0.51 -7.82 -1.47
C VAL A 101 1.88 -8.44 -1.18
N GLN A 102 2.05 -9.69 -1.55
CA GLN A 102 3.27 -10.44 -1.26
C GLN A 102 3.69 -11.29 -2.46
N GLU A 103 5.00 -11.30 -2.72
CA GLU A 103 5.63 -12.23 -3.65
C GLU A 103 6.88 -12.81 -3.00
N GLY A 104 6.85 -14.12 -2.69
CA GLY A 104 7.92 -14.76 -1.95
C GLY A 104 8.11 -14.12 -0.58
N LYS A 105 9.29 -13.53 -0.35
CA LYS A 105 9.61 -12.80 0.89
C LYS A 105 9.35 -11.29 0.80
N GLN A 106 9.01 -10.78 -0.37
CA GLN A 106 8.75 -9.36 -0.59
C GLN A 106 7.32 -9.04 -0.25
N VAL A 107 7.12 -7.99 0.55
CA VAL A 107 5.81 -7.51 0.96
C VAL A 107 5.71 -6.03 0.61
N CYS A 108 4.62 -5.65 -0.06
CA CYS A 108 4.30 -4.28 -0.37
C CYS A 108 2.97 -3.90 0.27
N THR A 109 2.94 -2.76 0.96
CA THR A 109 1.71 -2.21 1.52
C THR A 109 1.47 -0.83 0.93
N SER A 110 0.28 -0.61 0.39
CA SER A 110 -0.20 0.69 -0.07
C SER A 110 -1.43 1.09 0.74
N SER A 111 -1.65 2.40 0.85
CA SER A 111 -2.72 2.94 1.70
C SER A 111 -3.53 3.99 0.94
N PRO A 112 -4.29 3.59 -0.10
CA PRO A 112 -5.13 4.52 -0.81
C PRO A 112 -6.25 5.07 0.08
N VAL A 113 -6.58 6.34 -0.13
CA VAL A 113 -7.64 7.04 0.60
C VAL A 113 -8.74 7.43 -0.40
N LYS A 114 -9.98 7.12 -0.06
CA LYS A 114 -11.17 7.52 -0.81
C LYS A 114 -12.04 8.42 0.04
N SER A 115 -12.44 9.56 -0.53
CA SER A 115 -13.47 10.41 0.08
C SER A 115 -14.83 9.91 -0.39
N ILE A 116 -15.72 9.59 0.56
CA ILE A 116 -17.08 9.13 0.28
C ILE A 116 -18.10 10.05 0.94
N THR A 117 -19.25 10.18 0.32
CA THR A 117 -20.38 10.92 0.88
C THR A 117 -21.48 9.96 1.27
N VAL A 118 -21.92 10.03 2.52
CA VAL A 118 -22.99 9.21 3.08
C VAL A 118 -24.21 10.10 3.30
N ASN A 119 -25.35 9.69 2.77
CA ASN A 119 -26.61 10.45 2.86
C ASN A 119 -27.48 10.05 4.04
#